data_7515a6d7da517dd0152bb2099c677408
#
_entry.id   7515a6d7da517dd0152bb2099c677408
#
_cell.length_a   1.000
_cell.length_b   1.000
_cell.length_c   1.000
_cell.angle_alpha   90.00
_cell.angle_beta   90.00
_cell.angle_gamma   90.00
#
_symmetry.space_group_name_H-M   'P 1'
#
loop_
_entity.id
_entity.type
_entity.pdbx_description
1 polymer ?
#
loop_
_entity_poly.entity_id
_entity_poly.type
_entity_poly.pdbx_seq_one_letter_code
_entity_poly.pdbx_strand_id
1 'polypeptide(L)'
;MKTGAGSVLKKCVLILAAVVSVMMLDAFTVMAAKYTTKYNGTNYKRVYDYEYYTTKVHPELAGESGEEVIKYFVKNGIPEGEQAISTFSVKSYRHANADLRKAYGKDYASYVAHYMKKGFAENRTTTGWDDKIKDPVTSYNNKSYSRVYDFYYYIGKYASVRKKYADDDYGAIKYFVKKGIKRKHQASPDFNVLWYYNANPTLRVICGQTWSRYYEYYQKKGYKKGKITACPNLVDPISYYKYGSKKIDLSKIYDFEFFTKNNASAYKYWKKQDDAGAIKYFVKTGMLAGMRGNAEYDSTSSAYRKAKKKVFPYLKDNEYALADILSSKTKYLILVNQGKHMVYVFTGERYNWEKIMSFPCVVGAPSTPTGVGSFRIFLKRTYFTTNHDSAKCWYFSVFNGDQGFHSVIYDMSETPVHLIDGSLGVSISHGCVRVGLSNAKWIFDTVPIGTRVKVYNRPW
;
A
#
# COMPACT_ATOMS: atom_id res chain seq x y z
N MET A 1 76.45 -36.00 68.85
CA MET A 1 75.14 -36.27 68.31
C MET A 1 74.30 -34.97 68.28
N LYS A 2 74.45 -34.16 67.23
CA LYS A 2 73.63 -32.97 66.94
C LYS A 2 73.69 -32.62 65.44
N THR A 3 73.10 -33.38 64.54
CA THR A 3 73.05 -33.03 63.08
C THR A 3 71.77 -33.54 62.35
N GLY A 4 70.80 -34.12 63.06
CA GLY A 4 69.62 -34.70 62.39
C GLY A 4 68.38 -33.81 62.33
N ALA A 5 68.12 -32.89 63.27
CA ALA A 5 66.90 -32.17 63.42
C ALA A 5 66.75 -30.99 62.43
N GLY A 6 67.83 -30.33 62.01
CA GLY A 6 67.78 -29.19 61.08
C GLY A 6 67.52 -29.55 59.63
N SER A 7 67.84 -30.79 59.23
CA SER A 7 67.56 -31.25 57.85
C SER A 7 66.13 -31.65 57.62
N VAL A 8 65.44 -32.22 58.58
CA VAL A 8 64.05 -32.62 58.55
C VAL A 8 63.12 -31.35 58.51
N LEU A 9 63.50 -30.40 59.41
CA LEU A 9 62.68 -29.13 59.46
C LEU A 9 62.80 -28.33 58.17
N LYS A 10 63.99 -28.26 57.53
CA LYS A 10 64.12 -27.59 56.21
C LYS A 10 63.36 -28.32 55.09
N LYS A 11 63.33 -29.68 55.12
CA LYS A 11 62.54 -30.44 54.14
C LYS A 11 61.03 -30.24 54.36
N CYS A 12 60.56 -30.20 55.59
CA CYS A 12 59.13 -29.93 55.90
C CYS A 12 58.73 -28.51 55.54
N VAL A 13 59.57 -27.50 55.75
CA VAL A 13 59.29 -26.10 55.33
C VAL A 13 59.30 -25.95 53.83
N LEU A 14 60.21 -26.65 53.12
CA LEU A 14 60.20 -26.65 51.64
C LEU A 14 58.97 -27.36 51.04
N ILE A 15 58.51 -28.46 51.62
CA ILE A 15 57.33 -29.18 51.22
C ILE A 15 56.10 -28.33 51.51
N LEU A 16 55.98 -27.65 52.65
CA LEU A 16 54.89 -26.79 53.00
C LEU A 16 54.82 -25.55 52.08
N ALA A 17 56.02 -24.98 51.78
CA ALA A 17 56.08 -23.85 50.80
C ALA A 17 55.69 -24.28 49.37
N ALA A 18 56.11 -25.49 48.95
CA ALA A 18 55.71 -26.06 47.66
C ALA A 18 54.18 -26.33 47.58
N VAL A 19 53.58 -26.91 48.65
CA VAL A 19 52.14 -27.16 48.74
C VAL A 19 51.35 -25.86 48.77
N VAL A 20 51.82 -24.88 49.54
CA VAL A 20 51.16 -23.53 49.53
C VAL A 20 51.28 -22.83 48.18
N SER A 21 52.43 -22.96 47.50
CA SER A 21 52.66 -22.45 46.16
C SER A 21 51.73 -23.11 45.11
N VAL A 22 51.52 -24.43 45.19
CA VAL A 22 50.65 -25.19 44.34
C VAL A 22 49.22 -24.81 44.64
N MET A 23 48.78 -24.70 45.88
CA MET A 23 47.42 -24.24 46.25
C MET A 23 47.21 -22.82 45.87
N MET A 24 48.16 -21.91 45.92
CA MET A 24 48.06 -20.56 45.42
C MET A 24 48.02 -20.53 43.89
N LEU A 25 48.76 -21.35 43.19
CA LEU A 25 48.71 -21.44 41.72
C LEU A 25 47.35 -21.97 41.23
N ASP A 26 46.84 -23.02 41.93
CA ASP A 26 45.48 -23.54 41.61
C ASP A 26 44.41 -22.52 41.95
N ALA A 27 44.52 -21.78 43.06
CA ALA A 27 43.61 -20.71 43.40
C ALA A 27 43.67 -19.54 42.38
N PHE A 28 44.88 -19.18 41.93
CA PHE A 28 45.07 -18.15 40.90
C PHE A 28 44.56 -18.60 39.52
N THR A 29 44.75 -19.86 39.15
CA THR A 29 44.23 -20.40 37.88
C THR A 29 42.70 -20.52 37.90
N VAL A 30 42.12 -20.95 39.03
CA VAL A 30 40.65 -20.99 39.22
C VAL A 30 40.05 -19.56 39.20
N MET A 31 40.70 -18.59 39.89
CA MET A 31 40.24 -17.17 39.82
C MET A 31 40.39 -16.58 38.40
N ALA A 32 41.50 -16.87 37.73
CA ALA A 32 41.71 -16.42 36.35
C ALA A 32 40.68 -17.03 35.37
N ALA A 33 40.32 -18.30 35.56
CA ALA A 33 39.27 -18.96 34.79
C ALA A 33 37.88 -18.40 35.12
N LYS A 34 37.62 -18.04 36.39
CA LYS A 34 36.34 -17.49 36.87
C LYS A 34 36.02 -16.10 36.27
N TYR A 35 37.05 -15.32 35.94
CA TYR A 35 36.90 -13.94 35.42
C TYR A 35 37.19 -13.81 33.92
N THR A 36 37.16 -14.91 33.14
CA THR A 36 37.37 -14.78 31.68
C THR A 36 36.31 -13.93 31.03
N THR A 37 36.73 -13.03 30.17
CA THR A 37 35.87 -12.19 29.31
C THR A 37 36.01 -12.56 27.83
N LYS A 38 36.75 -13.64 27.51
CA LYS A 38 37.00 -14.10 26.14
C LYS A 38 36.17 -15.34 25.82
N TYR A 39 35.54 -15.36 24.68
CA TYR A 39 34.85 -16.52 24.13
C TYR A 39 35.02 -16.56 22.60
N ASN A 40 35.46 -17.71 22.06
CA ASN A 40 35.73 -17.90 20.63
C ASN A 40 36.57 -16.75 20.01
N GLY A 41 37.68 -16.38 20.67
CA GLY A 41 38.60 -15.35 20.21
C GLY A 41 38.13 -13.90 20.41
N THR A 42 36.87 -13.67 20.76
CA THR A 42 36.29 -12.36 20.99
C THR A 42 36.35 -11.96 22.46
N ASN A 43 36.80 -10.74 22.77
CA ASN A 43 36.83 -10.20 24.13
C ASN A 43 35.63 -9.32 24.42
N TYR A 44 34.74 -9.75 25.30
CA TYR A 44 33.49 -9.12 25.69
C TYR A 44 33.59 -8.17 26.90
N LYS A 45 34.80 -7.84 27.41
CA LYS A 45 35.02 -7.03 28.62
C LYS A 45 34.24 -5.71 28.67
N ARG A 46 33.79 -5.18 27.51
CA ARG A 46 33.01 -3.92 27.41
C ARG A 46 31.53 -4.12 27.65
N VAL A 47 31.04 -5.34 27.62
CA VAL A 47 29.60 -5.68 27.66
C VAL A 47 29.31 -6.82 28.64
N TYR A 48 30.34 -7.40 29.26
CA TYR A 48 30.20 -8.53 30.16
C TYR A 48 31.16 -8.41 31.37
N ASP A 49 30.60 -8.69 32.54
CA ASP A 49 31.26 -8.84 33.82
C ASP A 49 30.72 -10.10 34.52
N TYR A 50 31.56 -11.02 34.92
CA TYR A 50 31.15 -12.29 35.51
C TYR A 50 30.39 -12.09 36.83
N GLU A 51 30.94 -11.25 37.74
CA GLU A 51 30.30 -11.04 39.06
C GLU A 51 28.95 -10.34 38.93
N TYR A 52 28.85 -9.32 38.08
CA TYR A 52 27.58 -8.66 37.80
C TYR A 52 26.55 -9.65 37.24
N TYR A 53 26.95 -10.45 36.25
CA TYR A 53 26.05 -11.37 35.57
C TYR A 53 25.55 -12.48 36.48
N THR A 54 26.44 -13.07 37.27
CA THR A 54 26.10 -14.15 38.23
C THR A 54 25.51 -13.68 39.54
N THR A 55 25.57 -12.37 39.89
CA THR A 55 24.94 -11.86 41.11
C THR A 55 23.63 -11.13 40.86
N LYS A 56 23.45 -10.51 39.68
CA LYS A 56 22.31 -9.65 39.38
C LYS A 56 21.35 -10.24 38.37
N VAL A 57 21.81 -11.13 37.47
CA VAL A 57 21.02 -11.64 36.35
C VAL A 57 20.76 -13.13 36.48
N HIS A 58 21.80 -13.91 36.69
CA HIS A 58 21.77 -15.37 36.77
C HIS A 58 22.47 -15.91 38.04
N PRO A 59 21.84 -15.74 39.23
CA PRO A 59 22.41 -16.26 40.49
C PRO A 59 22.66 -17.78 40.46
N GLU A 60 21.88 -18.51 39.68
CA GLU A 60 22.02 -19.96 39.48
C GLU A 60 23.32 -20.37 38.79
N LEU A 61 23.98 -19.45 38.07
CA LEU A 61 25.27 -19.67 37.45
C LEU A 61 26.45 -19.31 38.38
N ALA A 62 26.16 -18.86 39.60
CA ALA A 62 27.19 -18.55 40.58
C ALA A 62 27.92 -19.83 41.01
N GLY A 63 29.21 -19.92 40.70
CA GLY A 63 30.00 -21.12 40.98
C GLY A 63 30.44 -21.90 39.74
N GLU A 64 29.76 -21.69 38.61
CA GLU A 64 30.18 -22.22 37.33
C GLU A 64 31.50 -21.57 36.85
N SER A 65 32.24 -22.25 35.97
CA SER A 65 33.47 -21.70 35.43
C SER A 65 33.21 -20.43 34.60
N GLY A 66 34.18 -19.51 34.61
CA GLY A 66 34.04 -18.28 33.79
C GLY A 66 33.85 -18.58 32.30
N GLU A 67 34.35 -19.68 31.79
CA GLU A 67 34.16 -20.09 30.39
C GLU A 67 32.70 -20.52 30.10
N GLU A 68 32.09 -21.31 30.99
CA GLU A 68 30.71 -21.74 30.85
C GLU A 68 29.75 -20.55 30.99
N VAL A 69 29.99 -19.64 31.93
CA VAL A 69 29.11 -18.44 32.12
C VAL A 69 29.19 -17.48 30.93
N ILE A 70 30.40 -17.19 30.42
CA ILE A 70 30.49 -16.32 29.24
C ILE A 70 29.94 -16.99 27.98
N LYS A 71 30.06 -18.29 27.83
CA LYS A 71 29.43 -19.07 26.75
C LYS A 71 27.92 -18.97 26.83
N TYR A 72 27.35 -19.09 28.05
CA TYR A 72 25.92 -18.90 28.27
C TYR A 72 25.46 -17.49 27.87
N PHE A 73 26.15 -16.44 28.36
CA PHE A 73 25.86 -15.06 28.00
C PHE A 73 25.87 -14.85 26.48
N VAL A 74 26.88 -15.34 25.78
CA VAL A 74 26.99 -15.12 24.32
C VAL A 74 25.92 -15.88 23.55
N LYS A 75 25.59 -17.12 23.98
CA LYS A 75 24.63 -17.97 23.26
C LYS A 75 23.16 -17.67 23.60
N ASN A 76 22.88 -17.26 24.81
CA ASN A 76 21.52 -17.07 25.33
C ASN A 76 21.27 -15.60 25.73
N GLY A 77 22.11 -15.02 26.58
CA GLY A 77 21.91 -13.68 27.12
C GLY A 77 21.91 -12.58 26.06
N ILE A 78 22.85 -12.60 25.11
CA ILE A 78 22.89 -11.60 24.04
C ILE A 78 21.63 -11.68 23.16
N PRO A 79 21.18 -12.83 22.66
CA PRO A 79 19.94 -12.92 21.87
C PRO A 79 18.70 -12.43 22.62
N GLU A 80 18.63 -12.61 23.94
CA GLU A 80 17.52 -12.17 24.78
C GLU A 80 17.64 -10.71 25.25
N GLY A 81 18.77 -10.09 24.96
CA GLY A 81 19.02 -8.68 25.28
C GLY A 81 19.30 -8.47 26.77
N GLU A 82 19.95 -9.41 27.43
CA GLU A 82 20.32 -9.34 28.85
C GLU A 82 21.45 -8.35 29.09
N GLN A 83 21.41 -7.73 30.24
CA GLN A 83 22.48 -6.84 30.70
C GLN A 83 23.49 -7.66 31.53
N ALA A 84 24.74 -7.75 31.07
CA ALA A 84 25.79 -8.52 31.77
C ALA A 84 26.92 -7.65 32.37
N ILE A 85 26.74 -6.35 32.42
CA ILE A 85 27.63 -5.39 33.10
C ILE A 85 26.84 -4.12 33.44
N SER A 86 27.16 -3.46 34.54
CA SER A 86 26.43 -2.25 34.99
C SER A 86 26.52 -1.06 34.02
N THR A 87 27.56 -0.96 33.24
CA THR A 87 27.83 0.19 32.33
C THR A 87 27.24 0.05 30.92
N PHE A 88 26.68 -1.11 30.57
CA PHE A 88 26.11 -1.35 29.25
C PHE A 88 24.85 -2.23 29.33
N SER A 89 23.75 -1.69 28.91
CA SER A 89 22.51 -2.40 28.60
C SER A 89 22.28 -2.37 27.08
N VAL A 90 22.20 -3.52 26.45
CA VAL A 90 21.93 -3.60 25.01
C VAL A 90 20.55 -3.04 24.65
N LYS A 91 19.56 -3.15 25.55
CA LYS A 91 18.22 -2.54 25.40
C LYS A 91 18.33 -1.03 25.42
N SER A 92 18.98 -0.45 26.42
CA SER A 92 19.25 1.00 26.47
C SER A 92 20.04 1.48 25.25
N TYR A 93 21.08 0.75 24.86
CA TYR A 93 21.88 1.09 23.70
C TYR A 93 21.07 1.10 22.41
N ARG A 94 20.22 0.09 22.21
CA ARG A 94 19.27 0.06 21.10
C ARG A 94 18.28 1.23 21.18
N HIS A 95 17.67 1.45 22.33
CA HIS A 95 16.65 2.50 22.53
C HIS A 95 17.21 3.92 22.37
N ALA A 96 18.47 4.15 22.74
CA ALA A 96 19.09 5.45 22.64
C ALA A 96 19.60 5.81 21.22
N ASN A 97 19.78 4.81 20.32
CA ASN A 97 20.45 5.03 19.04
C ASN A 97 19.52 4.73 17.84
N ALA A 98 18.82 5.75 17.35
CA ALA A 98 17.82 5.66 16.29
C ALA A 98 18.37 5.13 14.95
N ASP A 99 19.60 5.48 14.60
CA ASP A 99 20.31 4.99 13.42
C ASP A 99 20.51 3.46 13.46
N LEU A 100 20.87 2.94 14.63
CA LEU A 100 21.07 1.50 14.83
C LEU A 100 19.74 0.73 14.82
N ARG A 101 18.66 1.31 15.40
CA ARG A 101 17.33 0.68 15.32
C ARG A 101 16.87 0.49 13.87
N LYS A 102 17.17 1.47 13.04
CA LYS A 102 16.88 1.41 11.60
C LYS A 102 17.73 0.35 10.89
N ALA A 103 18.99 0.17 11.30
CA ALA A 103 19.94 -0.76 10.70
C ALA A 103 19.73 -2.21 11.14
N TYR A 104 19.53 -2.44 12.45
CA TYR A 104 19.59 -3.77 13.06
C TYR A 104 18.24 -4.28 13.58
N GLY A 105 17.21 -3.43 13.67
CA GLY A 105 15.88 -3.84 14.15
C GLY A 105 15.91 -4.39 15.57
N LYS A 106 15.69 -5.70 15.73
CA LYS A 106 15.70 -6.41 17.03
C LYS A 106 16.88 -7.36 17.22
N ASP A 107 17.87 -7.33 16.35
CA ASP A 107 19.04 -8.18 16.45
C ASP A 107 20.03 -7.64 17.47
N TYR A 108 19.89 -8.02 18.72
CA TYR A 108 20.75 -7.59 19.82
C TYR A 108 22.24 -7.95 19.62
N ALA A 109 22.55 -9.05 18.93
CA ALA A 109 23.94 -9.41 18.64
C ALA A 109 24.64 -8.34 17.80
N SER A 110 23.95 -7.78 16.81
CA SER A 110 24.46 -6.66 16.00
C SER A 110 24.72 -5.40 16.82
N TYR A 111 23.88 -5.09 17.83
CA TYR A 111 24.13 -3.93 18.71
C TYR A 111 25.33 -4.14 19.60
N VAL A 112 25.49 -5.34 20.18
CA VAL A 112 26.67 -5.70 20.98
C VAL A 112 27.92 -5.59 20.13
N ALA A 113 27.94 -6.20 18.94
CA ALA A 113 29.04 -6.14 18.01
C ALA A 113 29.41 -4.70 17.60
N HIS A 114 28.38 -3.89 17.30
CA HIS A 114 28.58 -2.47 16.97
C HIS A 114 29.20 -1.69 18.14
N TYR A 115 28.67 -1.87 19.36
CA TYR A 115 29.21 -1.19 20.53
C TYR A 115 30.66 -1.54 20.78
N MET A 116 31.02 -2.84 20.78
CA MET A 116 32.38 -3.27 20.96
C MET A 116 33.35 -2.74 19.91
N LYS A 117 32.92 -2.67 18.65
CA LYS A 117 33.76 -2.24 17.52
C LYS A 117 33.88 -0.71 17.37
N LYS A 118 32.78 0.01 17.54
CA LYS A 118 32.69 1.45 17.24
C LYS A 118 32.03 2.26 18.35
N GLY A 119 30.87 1.84 18.86
CA GLY A 119 30.04 2.63 19.73
C GLY A 119 30.69 3.04 21.04
N PHE A 120 31.63 2.25 21.54
CA PHE A 120 32.45 2.59 22.72
C PHE A 120 33.35 3.80 22.42
N ALA A 121 34.04 3.82 21.29
CA ALA A 121 34.87 4.93 20.87
C ALA A 121 34.05 6.18 20.49
N GLU A 122 32.85 5.98 20.01
CA GLU A 122 31.89 7.04 19.70
C GLU A 122 31.21 7.62 20.96
N ASN A 123 31.50 7.10 22.14
CA ASN A 123 30.89 7.50 23.41
C ASN A 123 29.35 7.53 23.37
N ARG A 124 28.74 6.51 22.75
CA ARG A 124 27.27 6.41 22.62
C ARG A 124 26.60 6.07 23.94
N THR A 125 25.38 6.56 24.13
CA THR A 125 24.55 6.29 25.31
C THR A 125 24.27 4.80 25.44
N THR A 126 24.52 4.22 26.61
CA THR A 126 24.47 2.77 26.89
C THR A 126 23.51 2.39 28.03
N THR A 127 23.00 3.35 28.80
CA THR A 127 22.13 3.12 29.95
C THR A 127 21.01 4.17 30.04
N GLY A 128 20.00 3.93 30.88
CA GLY A 128 18.93 4.87 31.16
C GLY A 128 17.79 4.95 30.17
N TRP A 129 17.72 4.00 29.21
CA TRP A 129 16.67 3.97 28.18
C TRP A 129 16.04 2.57 28.04
N ASP A 130 16.08 1.74 29.09
CA ASP A 130 15.53 0.38 29.02
C ASP A 130 14.02 0.33 28.80
N ASP A 131 13.29 1.30 29.35
CA ASP A 131 11.82 1.32 29.33
C ASP A 131 11.20 2.08 28.15
N LYS A 132 11.99 2.88 27.43
CA LYS A 132 11.46 3.71 26.35
C LYS A 132 12.51 4.05 25.28
N ILE A 133 12.02 4.21 24.07
CA ILE A 133 12.83 4.62 22.92
C ILE A 133 13.08 6.14 22.97
N LYS A 134 14.35 6.54 22.88
CA LYS A 134 14.77 7.93 22.71
C LYS A 134 14.58 8.32 21.24
N ASP A 135 14.05 9.51 20.98
CA ASP A 135 13.90 10.10 19.64
C ASP A 135 13.34 9.10 18.61
N PRO A 136 12.07 8.67 18.77
CA PRO A 136 11.47 7.69 17.87
C PRO A 136 11.55 8.10 16.40
N VAL A 137 11.80 7.14 15.52
CA VAL A 137 11.90 7.36 14.08
C VAL A 137 10.58 7.87 13.50
N THR A 138 10.62 9.04 12.84
CA THR A 138 9.47 9.67 12.18
C THR A 138 9.63 9.70 10.65
N SER A 139 10.62 9.00 10.09
CA SER A 139 10.87 8.95 8.65
C SER A 139 10.85 7.51 8.12
N TYR A 140 10.34 7.35 6.90
CA TYR A 140 10.32 6.08 6.18
C TYR A 140 10.57 6.31 4.68
N ASN A 141 11.45 5.53 4.07
CA ASN A 141 11.88 5.69 2.67
C ASN A 141 12.27 7.13 2.33
N ASN A 142 13.16 7.72 3.12
CA ASN A 142 13.68 9.09 2.99
C ASN A 142 12.61 10.21 3.03
N LYS A 143 11.39 9.88 3.48
CA LYS A 143 10.30 10.86 3.65
C LYS A 143 9.96 11.01 5.12
N SER A 144 9.98 12.26 5.62
CA SER A 144 9.54 12.58 6.98
C SER A 144 8.01 12.53 7.10
N TYR A 145 7.53 12.03 8.23
CA TYR A 145 6.12 12.02 8.63
C TYR A 145 5.89 12.73 9.96
N SER A 146 6.89 13.44 10.50
CA SER A 146 6.87 14.07 11.84
C SER A 146 5.66 14.96 12.09
N ARG A 147 5.04 15.54 11.07
CA ARG A 147 3.84 16.39 11.18
C ARG A 147 2.53 15.63 11.32
N VAL A 148 2.52 14.34 11.06
CA VAL A 148 1.32 13.51 11.04
C VAL A 148 1.49 12.19 11.80
N TYR A 149 2.68 12.00 12.38
CA TYR A 149 3.04 10.79 13.09
C TYR A 149 3.85 11.09 14.33
N ASP A 150 3.41 10.57 15.45
CA ASP A 150 4.07 10.46 16.74
C ASP A 150 4.02 9.00 17.19
N PHE A 151 5.16 8.42 17.51
CA PHE A 151 5.26 7.00 17.85
C PHE A 151 4.47 6.64 19.10
N TYR A 152 4.65 7.40 20.18
CA TYR A 152 3.99 7.09 21.46
C TYR A 152 2.49 7.32 21.39
N TYR A 153 2.05 8.39 20.75
CA TYR A 153 0.63 8.60 20.48
C TYR A 153 0.04 7.46 19.65
N TYR A 154 0.74 7.01 18.61
CA TYR A 154 0.26 5.98 17.71
C TYR A 154 0.09 4.62 18.38
N ILE A 155 1.11 4.15 19.12
CA ILE A 155 1.03 2.89 19.87
C ILE A 155 0.06 3.02 21.08
N GLY A 156 -0.04 4.20 21.69
CA GLY A 156 -1.02 4.47 22.75
C GLY A 156 -2.45 4.33 22.26
N LYS A 157 -2.74 4.85 21.06
CA LYS A 157 -4.08 4.88 20.49
C LYS A 157 -4.55 3.53 19.94
N TYR A 158 -3.66 2.71 19.37
CA TYR A 158 -4.03 1.46 18.71
C TYR A 158 -3.41 0.25 19.39
N ALA A 159 -4.20 -0.47 20.20
CA ALA A 159 -3.75 -1.65 20.95
C ALA A 159 -3.11 -2.73 20.07
N SER A 160 -3.66 -2.97 18.87
CA SER A 160 -3.08 -3.93 17.91
C SER A 160 -1.71 -3.51 17.38
N VAL A 161 -1.46 -2.20 17.24
CA VAL A 161 -0.17 -1.65 16.85
C VAL A 161 0.80 -1.77 18.02
N ARG A 162 0.35 -1.38 19.23
CA ARG A 162 1.16 -1.52 20.46
C ARG A 162 1.61 -2.95 20.69
N LYS A 163 0.71 -3.93 20.63
CA LYS A 163 1.04 -5.35 20.80
C LYS A 163 2.21 -5.81 19.91
N LYS A 164 2.31 -5.25 18.69
CA LYS A 164 3.31 -5.68 17.70
C LYS A 164 4.56 -4.81 17.68
N TYR A 165 4.43 -3.52 17.97
CA TYR A 165 5.46 -2.52 17.70
C TYR A 165 5.80 -1.63 18.91
N ALA A 166 5.42 -2.01 20.14
CA ALA A 166 5.69 -1.20 21.33
C ALA A 166 7.18 -0.87 21.49
N ASP A 167 8.04 -1.78 21.02
CA ASP A 167 9.49 -1.70 21.08
C ASP A 167 10.14 -1.69 19.67
N ASP A 168 9.42 -1.23 18.66
CA ASP A 168 9.90 -1.19 17.28
C ASP A 168 9.33 0.04 16.56
N ASP A 169 9.95 1.19 16.80
CA ASP A 169 9.52 2.47 16.22
C ASP A 169 9.63 2.49 14.70
N TYR A 170 10.66 1.88 14.11
CA TYR A 170 10.80 1.77 12.67
C TYR A 170 9.75 0.84 12.04
N GLY A 171 9.45 -0.28 12.67
CA GLY A 171 8.35 -1.16 12.27
C GLY A 171 6.99 -0.48 12.39
N ALA A 172 6.78 0.32 13.44
CA ALA A 172 5.55 1.06 13.66
C ALA A 172 5.31 2.11 12.57
N ILE A 173 6.31 2.94 12.22
CA ILE A 173 6.16 3.92 11.13
C ILE A 173 6.02 3.25 9.77
N LYS A 174 6.75 2.18 9.50
CA LYS A 174 6.58 1.36 8.29
C LYS A 174 5.15 0.84 8.15
N TYR A 175 4.57 0.33 9.26
CA TYR A 175 3.17 -0.10 9.29
C TYR A 175 2.20 1.07 9.06
N PHE A 176 2.42 2.21 9.75
CA PHE A 176 1.60 3.41 9.54
C PHE A 176 1.56 3.81 8.06
N VAL A 177 2.72 3.93 7.42
CA VAL A 177 2.80 4.37 6.01
C VAL A 177 2.17 3.34 5.06
N LYS A 178 2.45 2.03 5.25
CA LYS A 178 1.96 0.98 4.35
C LYS A 178 0.49 0.60 4.58
N LYS A 179 -0.01 0.66 5.81
CA LYS A 179 -1.34 0.17 6.20
C LYS A 179 -2.18 1.23 6.91
N GLY A 180 -1.59 1.96 7.87
CA GLY A 180 -2.31 2.93 8.71
C GLY A 180 -2.93 4.07 7.90
N ILE A 181 -2.21 4.66 6.96
CA ILE A 181 -2.71 5.71 6.07
C ILE A 181 -3.97 5.25 5.31
N LYS A 182 -3.93 4.06 4.73
CA LYS A 182 -5.10 3.47 4.02
C LYS A 182 -6.29 3.24 4.96
N ARG A 183 -6.03 2.93 6.22
CA ARG A 183 -7.03 2.73 7.27
C ARG A 183 -7.46 4.03 7.94
N LYS A 184 -6.95 5.19 7.50
CA LYS A 184 -7.23 6.51 8.05
C LYS A 184 -6.80 6.66 9.51
N HIS A 185 -5.75 5.97 9.92
CA HIS A 185 -5.29 6.03 11.30
C HIS A 185 -4.83 7.45 11.65
N GLN A 186 -5.28 7.95 12.79
CA GLN A 186 -4.72 9.13 13.41
C GLN A 186 -3.46 8.72 14.16
N ALA A 187 -2.30 9.16 13.71
CA ALA A 187 -1.01 8.81 14.31
C ALA A 187 -0.30 9.99 14.97
N SER A 188 -0.97 11.13 15.11
CA SER A 188 -0.52 12.32 15.83
C SER A 188 -1.73 13.00 16.48
N PRO A 189 -1.59 13.64 17.64
CA PRO A 189 -2.68 14.41 18.24
C PRO A 189 -3.09 15.60 17.36
N ASP A 190 -2.16 16.15 16.57
CA ASP A 190 -2.34 17.37 15.79
C ASP A 190 -2.94 17.17 14.41
N PHE A 191 -3.09 15.91 13.97
CA PHE A 191 -3.64 15.62 12.64
C PHE A 191 -4.60 14.44 12.65
N ASN A 192 -5.86 14.69 12.30
CA ASN A 192 -6.85 13.66 11.99
C ASN A 192 -7.29 13.80 10.53
N VAL A 193 -7.03 12.79 9.72
CA VAL A 193 -7.30 12.85 8.27
C VAL A 193 -8.78 12.98 7.95
N LEU A 194 -9.69 12.41 8.75
CA LEU A 194 -11.14 12.54 8.54
C LEU A 194 -11.62 13.95 8.84
N TRP A 195 -11.15 14.56 9.92
CA TRP A 195 -11.47 15.94 10.23
C TRP A 195 -10.90 16.90 9.19
N TYR A 196 -9.68 16.63 8.75
CA TYR A 196 -9.04 17.42 7.68
C TYR A 196 -9.80 17.32 6.37
N TYR A 197 -10.25 16.12 6.01
CA TYR A 197 -11.15 15.88 4.87
C TYR A 197 -12.43 16.68 5.01
N ASN A 198 -13.13 16.56 6.15
CA ASN A 198 -14.41 17.23 6.41
C ASN A 198 -14.30 18.75 6.33
N ALA A 199 -13.22 19.33 6.86
CA ALA A 199 -13.00 20.77 6.92
C ALA A 199 -12.51 21.40 5.60
N ASN A 200 -12.17 20.62 4.57
CA ASN A 200 -11.50 21.15 3.38
C ASN A 200 -12.21 20.77 2.06
N PRO A 201 -13.29 21.46 1.66
CA PRO A 201 -14.08 21.15 0.46
C PRO A 201 -13.23 21.11 -0.82
N THR A 202 -12.31 22.06 -1.00
CA THR A 202 -11.42 22.08 -2.17
C THR A 202 -10.55 20.84 -2.27
N LEU A 203 -10.06 20.31 -1.14
CA LEU A 203 -9.24 19.09 -1.14
C LEU A 203 -10.08 17.85 -1.43
N ARG A 204 -11.36 17.84 -1.05
CA ARG A 204 -12.26 16.74 -1.40
C ARG A 204 -12.38 16.58 -2.92
N VAL A 205 -12.47 17.70 -3.65
CA VAL A 205 -12.49 17.68 -5.13
C VAL A 205 -11.16 17.21 -5.74
N ILE A 206 -10.03 17.63 -5.16
CA ILE A 206 -8.69 17.36 -5.72
C ILE A 206 -8.22 15.95 -5.39
N CYS A 207 -8.45 15.50 -4.16
CA CYS A 207 -7.92 14.24 -3.62
C CYS A 207 -8.94 13.09 -3.64
N GLY A 208 -10.23 13.39 -3.71
CA GLY A 208 -11.32 12.40 -3.62
C GLY A 208 -11.12 11.52 -2.38
N GLN A 209 -11.17 10.21 -2.54
CA GLN A 209 -10.94 9.23 -1.49
C GLN A 209 -9.49 8.71 -1.41
N THR A 210 -8.55 9.39 -2.05
CA THR A 210 -7.12 9.03 -2.00
C THR A 210 -6.48 9.59 -0.73
N TRP A 211 -6.59 8.86 0.37
CA TRP A 211 -6.21 9.31 1.72
C TRP A 211 -4.76 9.76 1.83
N SER A 212 -3.82 9.08 1.17
CA SER A 212 -2.39 9.47 1.18
C SER A 212 -2.17 10.92 0.73
N ARG A 213 -2.97 11.43 -0.22
CA ARG A 213 -2.87 12.82 -0.70
C ARG A 213 -3.20 13.85 0.38
N TYR A 214 -4.13 13.53 1.32
CA TYR A 214 -4.44 14.43 2.45
C TYR A 214 -3.29 14.52 3.43
N TYR A 215 -2.64 13.38 3.77
CA TYR A 215 -1.43 13.38 4.60
C TYR A 215 -0.30 14.16 3.92
N GLU A 216 -0.10 13.98 2.61
CA GLU A 216 0.93 14.70 1.85
C GLU A 216 0.67 16.20 1.77
N TYR A 217 -0.57 16.58 1.49
CA TYR A 217 -0.95 17.97 1.39
C TYR A 217 -0.80 18.69 2.75
N TYR A 218 -1.26 18.03 3.83
CA TYR A 218 -1.08 18.57 5.17
C TYR A 218 0.39 18.77 5.51
N GLN A 219 1.23 17.79 5.29
CA GLN A 219 2.66 17.90 5.57
C GLN A 219 3.35 19.01 4.76
N LYS A 220 2.96 19.22 3.52
CA LYS A 220 3.58 20.24 2.64
C LYS A 220 3.07 21.65 2.89
N LYS A 221 1.76 21.80 3.12
CA LYS A 221 1.08 23.11 3.14
C LYS A 221 0.17 23.30 4.35
N GLY A 222 -0.64 22.29 4.69
CA GLY A 222 -1.73 22.42 5.65
C GLY A 222 -1.24 22.66 7.09
N TYR A 223 -0.11 22.08 7.47
CA TYR A 223 0.42 22.20 8.84
C TYR A 223 0.68 23.66 9.27
N LYS A 224 0.97 24.56 8.32
CA LYS A 224 1.15 26.00 8.60
C LYS A 224 -0.11 26.66 9.16
N LYS A 225 -1.28 26.04 8.98
CA LYS A 225 -2.57 26.49 9.53
C LYS A 225 -2.82 25.98 10.96
N GLY A 226 -1.88 25.23 11.51
CA GLY A 226 -1.94 24.73 12.88
C GLY A 226 -2.74 23.43 13.06
N LYS A 227 -3.14 23.17 14.29
CA LYS A 227 -3.83 21.97 14.74
C LYS A 227 -5.21 21.83 14.09
N ILE A 228 -5.59 20.60 13.73
CA ILE A 228 -6.91 20.30 13.19
C ILE A 228 -7.89 20.13 14.34
N THR A 229 -8.86 21.02 14.44
CA THR A 229 -9.97 20.89 15.38
C THR A 229 -10.94 19.79 14.94
N ALA A 230 -11.72 19.25 15.88
CA ALA A 230 -12.72 18.23 15.55
C ALA A 230 -13.73 18.77 14.53
N CYS A 231 -13.92 18.02 13.45
CA CYS A 231 -14.85 18.35 12.39
C CYS A 231 -15.59 17.06 11.96
N PRO A 232 -16.63 16.65 12.70
CA PRO A 232 -17.32 15.37 12.47
C PRO A 232 -18.16 15.38 11.18
N ASN A 233 -18.66 16.56 10.75
CA ASN A 233 -19.49 16.72 9.58
C ASN A 233 -18.75 17.45 8.45
N LEU A 234 -19.23 17.27 7.22
CA LEU A 234 -18.70 18.01 6.06
C LEU A 234 -19.00 19.50 6.21
N VAL A 235 -17.98 20.32 6.01
CA VAL A 235 -18.12 21.77 5.84
C VAL A 235 -18.33 22.04 4.37
N ASP A 236 -19.34 22.86 4.04
CA ASP A 236 -19.68 23.29 2.68
C ASP A 236 -19.67 22.11 1.68
N PRO A 237 -20.67 21.21 1.71
CA PRO A 237 -20.77 20.12 0.76
C PRO A 237 -20.71 20.64 -0.69
N ILE A 238 -19.99 19.90 -1.53
CA ILE A 238 -19.72 20.31 -2.92
C ILE A 238 -21.01 20.31 -3.72
N SER A 239 -21.34 21.45 -4.31
CA SER A 239 -22.47 21.66 -5.20
C SER A 239 -22.06 21.98 -6.65
N TYR A 240 -20.80 21.75 -7.01
CA TYR A 240 -20.31 21.97 -8.36
C TYR A 240 -19.61 20.73 -8.92
N TYR A 241 -19.72 20.54 -10.22
CA TYR A 241 -18.98 19.50 -10.95
C TYR A 241 -17.73 20.08 -11.60
N LYS A 242 -16.60 19.40 -11.43
CA LYS A 242 -15.32 19.82 -12.02
C LYS A 242 -14.95 18.91 -13.18
N TYR A 243 -14.73 19.50 -14.35
CA TYR A 243 -14.20 18.83 -15.53
C TYR A 243 -12.96 19.55 -16.03
N GLY A 244 -11.78 18.94 -15.88
CA GLY A 244 -10.49 19.61 -16.11
C GLY A 244 -10.35 20.85 -15.24
N SER A 245 -10.10 22.02 -15.85
CA SER A 245 -10.05 23.32 -15.17
C SER A 245 -11.41 23.97 -14.95
N LYS A 246 -12.46 23.51 -15.66
CA LYS A 246 -13.81 24.11 -15.58
C LYS A 246 -14.57 23.65 -14.35
N LYS A 247 -15.24 24.60 -13.70
CA LYS A 247 -16.13 24.40 -12.56
C LYS A 247 -17.55 24.75 -13.00
N ILE A 248 -18.45 23.75 -12.96
CA ILE A 248 -19.87 23.92 -13.35
C ILE A 248 -20.69 23.93 -12.07
N ASP A 249 -21.28 25.08 -11.76
CA ASP A 249 -22.17 25.25 -10.62
C ASP A 249 -23.47 24.48 -10.82
N LEU A 250 -23.83 23.66 -9.86
CA LEU A 250 -25.06 22.86 -9.81
C LEU A 250 -25.90 23.14 -8.55
N SER A 251 -25.52 24.15 -7.74
CA SER A 251 -26.17 24.48 -6.47
C SER A 251 -27.69 24.65 -6.59
N LYS A 252 -28.18 25.13 -7.75
CA LYS A 252 -29.63 25.27 -8.02
C LYS A 252 -30.39 23.96 -8.16
N ILE A 253 -29.71 22.85 -8.50
CA ILE A 253 -30.37 21.57 -8.81
C ILE A 253 -29.80 20.40 -8.00
N TYR A 254 -28.82 20.66 -7.17
CA TYR A 254 -28.16 19.63 -6.38
C TYR A 254 -27.85 20.12 -4.96
N ASP A 255 -28.28 19.33 -3.98
CA ASP A 255 -27.95 19.42 -2.57
C ASP A 255 -27.41 18.06 -2.12
N PHE A 256 -26.28 18.03 -1.45
CA PHE A 256 -25.61 16.79 -1.06
C PHE A 256 -26.44 15.99 -0.04
N GLU A 257 -26.99 16.66 0.97
CA GLU A 257 -27.73 15.98 2.03
C GLU A 257 -29.05 15.42 1.52
N PHE A 258 -29.80 16.23 0.74
CA PHE A 258 -31.00 15.77 0.08
C PHE A 258 -30.73 14.58 -0.85
N PHE A 259 -29.73 14.73 -1.74
CA PHE A 259 -29.42 13.68 -2.73
C PHE A 259 -29.02 12.37 -2.07
N THR A 260 -28.15 12.40 -1.08
CA THR A 260 -27.69 11.19 -0.40
C THR A 260 -28.77 10.55 0.46
N LYS A 261 -29.61 11.34 1.14
CA LYS A 261 -30.75 10.83 1.92
C LYS A 261 -31.76 10.09 1.04
N ASN A 262 -32.07 10.63 -0.14
CA ASN A 262 -33.06 10.06 -1.05
C ASN A 262 -32.49 8.95 -1.96
N ASN A 263 -31.19 8.73 -1.97
CA ASN A 263 -30.51 7.72 -2.77
C ASN A 263 -29.54 6.85 -1.93
N ALA A 264 -29.93 6.53 -0.69
CA ALA A 264 -29.08 5.77 0.24
C ALA A 264 -28.65 4.40 -0.31
N SER A 265 -29.48 3.72 -1.11
CA SER A 265 -29.16 2.46 -1.77
C SER A 265 -27.99 2.57 -2.76
N ALA A 266 -27.69 3.78 -3.20
CA ALA A 266 -26.60 4.07 -4.13
C ALA A 266 -25.26 4.40 -3.44
N TYR A 267 -25.16 4.36 -2.11
CA TYR A 267 -23.91 4.58 -1.36
C TYR A 267 -22.77 3.63 -1.74
N LYS A 268 -23.09 2.51 -2.35
CA LYS A 268 -22.06 1.60 -2.91
C LYS A 268 -21.23 2.24 -4.03
N TYR A 269 -21.73 3.29 -4.68
CA TYR A 269 -21.10 3.97 -5.80
C TYR A 269 -20.28 5.20 -5.39
N TRP A 270 -20.57 5.75 -4.22
CA TRP A 270 -19.74 6.73 -3.50
C TRP A 270 -19.80 6.37 -2.01
N LYS A 271 -18.84 6.72 -1.25
CA LYS A 271 -18.83 6.42 0.19
C LYS A 271 -19.64 7.45 0.95
N LYS A 272 -20.24 7.06 2.08
CA LYS A 272 -20.87 7.99 3.01
C LYS A 272 -19.93 9.17 3.29
N GLN A 273 -20.43 10.39 3.23
CA GLN A 273 -19.68 11.66 3.34
C GLN A 273 -18.71 11.96 2.19
N ASP A 274 -18.77 11.24 1.06
CA ASP A 274 -18.01 11.54 -0.15
C ASP A 274 -18.83 12.44 -1.07
N ASP A 275 -18.89 13.73 -0.79
CA ASP A 275 -19.66 14.71 -1.56
C ASP A 275 -19.14 14.88 -3.00
N ALA A 276 -17.81 14.77 -3.19
CA ALA A 276 -17.22 14.81 -4.53
C ALA A 276 -17.60 13.56 -5.37
N GLY A 277 -17.64 12.39 -4.74
CA GLY A 277 -18.12 11.17 -5.37
C GLY A 277 -19.61 11.21 -5.66
N ALA A 278 -20.42 11.71 -4.72
CA ALA A 278 -21.87 11.82 -4.88
C ALA A 278 -22.27 12.75 -6.03
N ILE A 279 -21.68 13.95 -6.12
CA ILE A 279 -21.98 14.87 -7.23
C ILE A 279 -21.47 14.33 -8.57
N LYS A 280 -20.33 13.64 -8.59
CA LYS A 280 -19.84 12.96 -9.78
C LYS A 280 -20.84 11.90 -10.25
N TYR A 281 -21.36 11.10 -9.32
CA TYR A 281 -22.41 10.12 -9.61
C TYR A 281 -23.69 10.78 -10.10
N PHE A 282 -24.17 11.84 -9.43
CA PHE A 282 -25.34 12.61 -9.86
C PHE A 282 -25.20 13.09 -11.30
N VAL A 283 -24.06 13.71 -11.63
CA VAL A 283 -23.81 14.23 -12.99
C VAL A 283 -23.74 13.12 -14.03
N LYS A 284 -22.99 12.05 -13.76
CA LYS A 284 -22.72 11.01 -14.75
C LYS A 284 -23.87 10.01 -14.91
N THR A 285 -24.63 9.78 -13.86
CA THR A 285 -25.67 8.76 -13.78
C THR A 285 -27.01 9.35 -13.41
N GLY A 286 -27.08 10.09 -12.31
CA GLY A 286 -28.34 10.60 -11.77
C GLY A 286 -29.09 11.54 -12.74
N MET A 287 -28.38 12.46 -13.37
CA MET A 287 -28.96 13.36 -14.34
C MET A 287 -29.48 12.64 -15.61
N LEU A 288 -28.80 11.56 -16.03
CA LEU A 288 -29.23 10.72 -17.14
C LEU A 288 -30.49 9.91 -16.79
N ALA A 289 -30.52 9.41 -15.55
CA ALA A 289 -31.63 8.62 -15.01
C ALA A 289 -32.81 9.48 -14.52
N GLY A 290 -32.73 10.82 -14.62
CA GLY A 290 -33.77 11.74 -14.16
C GLY A 290 -33.90 11.84 -12.63
N MET A 291 -32.85 11.48 -11.87
CA MET A 291 -32.86 11.55 -10.41
C MET A 291 -32.96 13.01 -9.91
N ARG A 292 -33.75 13.24 -8.87
CA ARG A 292 -33.78 14.54 -8.20
C ARG A 292 -32.52 14.79 -7.42
N GLY A 293 -31.86 15.91 -7.69
CA GLY A 293 -30.64 16.32 -6.97
C GLY A 293 -30.92 17.15 -5.73
N ASN A 294 -32.08 17.83 -5.66
CA ASN A 294 -32.54 18.59 -4.49
C ASN A 294 -34.08 18.56 -4.36
N ALA A 295 -34.61 19.23 -3.36
CA ALA A 295 -36.04 19.23 -3.05
C ALA A 295 -36.89 20.00 -4.07
N GLU A 296 -36.34 21.01 -4.75
CA GLU A 296 -37.07 21.97 -5.56
C GLU A 296 -37.22 21.55 -7.03
N TYR A 297 -36.20 20.87 -7.58
CA TYR A 297 -36.08 20.62 -9.02
C TYR A 297 -35.99 19.14 -9.38
N ASP A 298 -36.80 18.73 -10.32
CA ASP A 298 -36.73 17.41 -10.95
C ASP A 298 -36.18 17.49 -12.39
N SER A 299 -36.16 16.36 -13.10
CA SER A 299 -35.61 16.25 -14.45
C SER A 299 -36.37 17.07 -15.50
N THR A 300 -37.61 17.48 -15.23
CA THR A 300 -38.47 18.24 -16.14
C THR A 300 -38.30 19.75 -15.97
N SER A 301 -37.74 20.21 -14.88
CA SER A 301 -37.55 21.62 -14.56
C SER A 301 -36.66 22.37 -15.55
N SER A 302 -36.92 23.66 -15.76
CA SER A 302 -36.06 24.52 -16.58
C SER A 302 -34.62 24.60 -16.06
N ALA A 303 -34.46 24.71 -14.73
CA ALA A 303 -33.16 24.75 -14.10
C ALA A 303 -32.35 23.44 -14.36
N TYR A 304 -33.03 22.31 -14.27
CA TYR A 304 -32.41 21.00 -14.52
C TYR A 304 -32.00 20.88 -16.00
N ARG A 305 -32.84 21.25 -16.94
CA ARG A 305 -32.50 21.26 -18.37
C ARG A 305 -31.34 22.20 -18.71
N LYS A 306 -31.30 23.40 -18.09
CA LYS A 306 -30.17 24.34 -18.26
C LYS A 306 -28.87 23.75 -17.72
N ALA A 307 -28.91 23.09 -16.55
CA ALA A 307 -27.74 22.44 -15.97
C ALA A 307 -27.27 21.27 -16.84
N LYS A 308 -28.18 20.43 -17.35
CA LYS A 308 -27.86 19.37 -18.32
C LYS A 308 -27.12 19.92 -19.54
N LYS A 309 -27.57 21.00 -20.13
CA LYS A 309 -26.92 21.64 -21.28
C LYS A 309 -25.48 22.09 -20.95
N LYS A 310 -25.22 22.53 -19.71
CA LYS A 310 -23.87 22.94 -19.28
C LYS A 310 -22.96 21.76 -19.06
N VAL A 311 -23.45 20.62 -18.58
CA VAL A 311 -22.67 19.43 -18.22
C VAL A 311 -22.49 18.50 -19.40
N PHE A 312 -23.51 18.27 -20.20
CA PHE A 312 -23.53 17.29 -21.29
C PHE A 312 -22.47 17.47 -22.37
N PRO A 313 -22.03 18.68 -22.75
CA PRO A 313 -20.88 18.82 -23.66
C PRO A 313 -19.62 18.14 -23.16
N TYR A 314 -19.48 18.01 -21.83
CA TYR A 314 -18.34 17.32 -21.19
C TYR A 314 -18.58 15.82 -20.95
N LEU A 315 -19.83 15.35 -21.11
CA LEU A 315 -20.20 13.94 -21.03
C LEU A 315 -20.45 13.34 -22.40
N LYS A 316 -20.80 14.20 -23.41
CA LYS A 316 -21.36 13.82 -24.70
C LYS A 316 -20.48 12.89 -25.53
N ASP A 317 -19.18 13.05 -25.41
CA ASP A 317 -18.17 12.19 -26.08
C ASP A 317 -17.34 11.38 -25.08
N ASN A 318 -17.82 11.28 -23.86
CA ASN A 318 -17.10 10.60 -22.81
C ASN A 318 -17.65 9.18 -22.68
N GLU A 319 -16.96 8.25 -23.26
CA GLU A 319 -17.22 6.81 -23.16
C GLU A 319 -17.31 6.33 -21.70
N TYR A 320 -16.66 7.02 -20.76
CA TYR A 320 -16.78 6.69 -19.33
C TYR A 320 -18.20 6.92 -18.80
N ALA A 321 -18.89 7.97 -19.26
CA ALA A 321 -20.26 8.23 -18.83
C ALA A 321 -21.21 7.11 -19.26
N LEU A 322 -20.98 6.54 -20.46
CA LEU A 322 -21.71 5.38 -20.93
C LEU A 322 -21.31 4.11 -20.16
N ALA A 323 -20.03 3.88 -19.98
CA ALA A 323 -19.53 2.74 -19.23
C ALA A 323 -20.12 2.72 -17.80
N ASP A 324 -20.11 3.87 -17.12
CA ASP A 324 -20.53 3.98 -15.71
C ASP A 324 -21.97 3.53 -15.44
N ILE A 325 -22.88 3.64 -16.41
CA ILE A 325 -24.27 3.18 -16.24
C ILE A 325 -24.48 1.71 -16.63
N LEU A 326 -23.50 1.09 -17.24
CA LEU A 326 -23.60 -0.29 -17.71
C LEU A 326 -22.96 -1.26 -16.72
N SER A 327 -23.56 -2.44 -16.56
CA SER A 327 -22.97 -3.58 -15.86
C SER A 327 -22.53 -4.63 -16.87
N SER A 328 -21.48 -5.38 -16.57
CA SER A 328 -21.11 -6.60 -17.27
C SER A 328 -21.17 -7.80 -16.33
N LYS A 329 -21.35 -9.01 -16.89
CA LYS A 329 -21.25 -10.28 -16.09
C LYS A 329 -19.81 -10.62 -15.76
N THR A 330 -18.85 -10.01 -16.46
CA THR A 330 -17.41 -10.21 -16.29
C THR A 330 -16.74 -8.92 -15.83
N LYS A 331 -15.47 -8.98 -15.50
CA LYS A 331 -14.67 -7.80 -15.17
C LYS A 331 -14.39 -6.88 -16.36
N TYR A 332 -14.88 -7.20 -17.56
CA TYR A 332 -14.70 -6.41 -18.77
C TYR A 332 -16.03 -5.85 -19.29
N LEU A 333 -15.95 -4.69 -19.93
CA LEU A 333 -17.01 -4.04 -20.71
C LEU A 333 -16.40 -3.50 -21.99
N ILE A 334 -17.06 -3.73 -23.13
CA ILE A 334 -16.63 -3.18 -24.42
C ILE A 334 -17.68 -2.21 -24.93
N LEU A 335 -17.25 -1.04 -25.37
CA LEU A 335 -18.06 -0.05 -26.05
C LEU A 335 -17.60 0.08 -27.50
N VAL A 336 -18.52 0.05 -28.44
CA VAL A 336 -18.28 0.30 -29.88
C VAL A 336 -19.00 1.57 -30.27
N ASN A 337 -18.26 2.63 -30.57
CA ASN A 337 -18.78 3.88 -31.09
C ASN A 337 -18.68 3.86 -32.62
N GLN A 338 -19.80 3.60 -33.30
CA GLN A 338 -19.82 3.54 -34.76
C GLN A 338 -19.50 4.89 -35.40
N GLY A 339 -20.03 5.99 -34.83
CA GLY A 339 -19.82 7.33 -35.38
C GLY A 339 -18.37 7.83 -35.29
N LYS A 340 -17.56 7.26 -34.40
CA LYS A 340 -16.12 7.55 -34.27
C LYS A 340 -15.24 6.42 -34.81
N HIS A 341 -15.81 5.30 -35.21
CA HIS A 341 -15.10 4.09 -35.60
C HIS A 341 -14.07 3.64 -34.54
N MET A 342 -14.51 3.64 -33.28
CA MET A 342 -13.64 3.34 -32.12
C MET A 342 -14.23 2.25 -31.24
N VAL A 343 -13.37 1.37 -30.76
CA VAL A 343 -13.65 0.43 -29.68
C VAL A 343 -12.95 0.92 -28.41
N TYR A 344 -13.66 0.88 -27.30
CA TYR A 344 -13.12 1.17 -25.95
C TYR A 344 -13.31 -0.04 -25.07
N VAL A 345 -12.24 -0.47 -24.41
CA VAL A 345 -12.29 -1.60 -23.49
C VAL A 345 -12.05 -1.09 -22.06
N PHE A 346 -12.91 -1.53 -21.18
CA PHE A 346 -12.86 -1.21 -19.75
C PHE A 346 -12.69 -2.47 -18.91
N THR A 347 -11.99 -2.33 -17.78
CA THR A 347 -11.95 -3.32 -16.69
C THR A 347 -12.54 -2.74 -15.43
N GLY A 348 -13.12 -3.59 -14.57
CA GLY A 348 -13.74 -3.17 -13.32
C GLY A 348 -15.20 -3.62 -13.21
N GLU A 349 -16.05 -2.75 -12.72
CA GLU A 349 -17.48 -2.98 -12.52
C GLU A 349 -18.29 -1.69 -12.73
N ARG A 350 -19.61 -1.79 -12.78
CA ARG A 350 -20.52 -0.65 -12.91
C ARG A 350 -20.17 0.46 -11.92
N TYR A 351 -20.05 1.69 -12.40
CA TYR A 351 -19.63 2.94 -11.73
C TYR A 351 -18.16 3.01 -11.31
N ASN A 352 -17.38 1.97 -11.58
CA ASN A 352 -15.94 1.94 -11.28
C ASN A 352 -15.16 1.32 -12.44
N TRP A 353 -15.49 1.71 -13.66
CA TRP A 353 -14.80 1.26 -14.86
C TRP A 353 -13.52 2.06 -15.09
N GLU A 354 -12.43 1.34 -15.37
CA GLU A 354 -11.16 1.88 -15.84
C GLU A 354 -10.97 1.52 -17.31
N LYS A 355 -10.77 2.51 -18.18
CA LYS A 355 -10.47 2.29 -19.58
C LYS A 355 -9.03 1.83 -19.72
N ILE A 356 -8.85 0.62 -20.23
CA ILE A 356 -7.55 -0.01 -20.40
C ILE A 356 -7.05 0.04 -21.84
N MET A 357 -7.96 0.09 -22.83
CA MET A 357 -7.60 0.15 -24.25
C MET A 357 -8.60 1.00 -25.03
N SER A 358 -8.13 1.59 -26.13
CA SER A 358 -8.95 2.15 -27.19
C SER A 358 -8.23 2.01 -28.52
N PHE A 359 -8.95 1.62 -29.56
CA PHE A 359 -8.38 1.41 -30.88
C PHE A 359 -9.42 1.59 -31.98
N PRO A 360 -8.99 1.96 -33.23
CA PRO A 360 -9.90 2.12 -34.36
C PRO A 360 -10.49 0.79 -34.80
N CYS A 361 -11.68 0.88 -35.41
CA CYS A 361 -12.38 -0.27 -35.99
C CYS A 361 -13.06 0.07 -37.31
N VAL A 362 -13.38 -0.97 -38.07
CA VAL A 362 -14.38 -0.92 -39.14
C VAL A 362 -15.71 -1.37 -38.59
N VAL A 363 -16.78 -0.72 -39.01
CA VAL A 363 -18.16 -1.13 -38.72
C VAL A 363 -18.93 -1.40 -40.02
N GLY A 364 -20.14 -1.89 -39.87
CA GLY A 364 -21.00 -2.21 -41.03
C GLY A 364 -21.23 -1.03 -41.97
N ALA A 365 -21.27 -1.31 -43.28
CA ALA A 365 -21.70 -0.37 -44.28
C ALA A 365 -23.15 0.07 -44.03
N PRO A 366 -23.62 1.21 -44.60
CA PRO A 366 -25.02 1.62 -44.48
C PRO A 366 -26.04 0.57 -44.90
N SER A 367 -25.69 -0.28 -45.90
CA SER A 367 -26.54 -1.39 -46.39
C SER A 367 -26.50 -2.63 -45.47
N THR A 368 -25.46 -2.78 -44.68
CA THR A 368 -25.24 -3.93 -43.78
C THR A 368 -24.74 -3.44 -42.40
N PRO A 369 -25.55 -2.67 -41.65
CA PRO A 369 -25.08 -1.96 -40.48
C PRO A 369 -24.75 -2.89 -39.32
N THR A 370 -23.72 -2.52 -38.53
CA THR A 370 -23.51 -3.15 -37.21
C THR A 370 -24.69 -2.83 -36.30
N GLY A 371 -25.30 -3.83 -35.71
CA GLY A 371 -26.50 -3.66 -34.86
C GLY A 371 -26.21 -2.76 -33.67
N VAL A 372 -27.03 -1.71 -33.50
CA VAL A 372 -27.01 -0.85 -32.33
C VAL A 372 -27.76 -1.53 -31.19
N GLY A 373 -27.11 -1.62 -30.02
CA GLY A 373 -27.77 -2.31 -28.91
C GLY A 373 -26.82 -2.62 -27.74
N SER A 374 -27.28 -3.52 -26.90
CA SER A 374 -26.48 -4.02 -25.76
C SER A 374 -26.46 -5.53 -25.85
N PHE A 375 -25.32 -6.05 -26.16
CA PHE A 375 -25.09 -7.47 -26.46
C PHE A 375 -24.12 -8.09 -25.44
N ARG A 376 -23.77 -9.36 -25.67
CA ARG A 376 -22.76 -10.09 -24.90
C ARG A 376 -21.96 -11.00 -25.83
N ILE A 377 -20.65 -11.11 -25.59
CA ILE A 377 -19.87 -12.15 -26.25
C ILE A 377 -20.44 -13.52 -25.82
N PHE A 378 -20.84 -14.33 -26.79
CA PHE A 378 -21.43 -15.64 -26.51
C PHE A 378 -20.74 -16.81 -27.21
N LEU A 379 -19.90 -16.53 -28.23
CA LEU A 379 -19.16 -17.55 -28.97
C LEU A 379 -17.81 -17.01 -29.39
N LYS A 380 -16.80 -17.89 -29.45
CA LYS A 380 -15.47 -17.58 -29.98
C LYS A 380 -15.03 -18.65 -30.96
N ARG A 381 -14.44 -18.23 -32.06
CA ARG A 381 -13.82 -19.09 -33.09
C ARG A 381 -12.47 -18.54 -33.46
N THR A 382 -11.48 -19.41 -33.69
CA THR A 382 -10.13 -18.98 -34.06
C THR A 382 -10.13 -18.13 -35.33
N TYR A 383 -10.97 -18.50 -36.29
CA TYR A 383 -11.23 -17.74 -37.52
C TYR A 383 -12.61 -18.10 -38.09
N PHE A 384 -13.03 -17.35 -39.06
CA PHE A 384 -14.06 -17.73 -40.02
C PHE A 384 -13.60 -17.32 -41.42
N THR A 385 -14.15 -17.95 -42.47
CA THR A 385 -13.91 -17.60 -43.86
C THR A 385 -14.98 -16.65 -44.37
N THR A 386 -14.61 -15.78 -45.30
CA THR A 386 -15.57 -14.91 -46.01
C THR A 386 -16.41 -15.75 -46.93
N ASN A 387 -17.58 -15.23 -47.38
CA ASN A 387 -18.39 -15.88 -48.40
C ASN A 387 -17.53 -16.23 -49.61
N HIS A 388 -17.63 -17.49 -50.05
CA HIS A 388 -16.81 -18.10 -51.11
C HIS A 388 -15.37 -18.48 -50.71
N ASP A 389 -15.07 -18.61 -49.43
CA ASP A 389 -13.77 -19.06 -48.88
C ASP A 389 -12.55 -18.37 -49.52
N SER A 390 -12.65 -17.07 -49.78
CA SER A 390 -11.61 -16.28 -50.42
C SER A 390 -10.66 -15.59 -49.44
N ALA A 391 -11.03 -15.50 -48.18
CA ALA A 391 -10.23 -14.84 -47.12
C ALA A 391 -10.60 -15.32 -45.74
N LYS A 392 -9.69 -15.16 -44.79
CA LYS A 392 -9.86 -15.46 -43.36
C LYS A 392 -9.94 -14.18 -42.52
N CYS A 393 -10.82 -14.24 -41.53
CA CYS A 393 -10.96 -13.26 -40.46
C CYS A 393 -10.65 -13.94 -39.14
N TRP A 394 -9.55 -13.55 -38.50
CA TRP A 394 -9.00 -14.25 -37.34
C TRP A 394 -9.57 -13.74 -36.02
N TYR A 395 -9.57 -14.59 -34.98
CA TYR A 395 -9.94 -14.28 -33.59
C TYR A 395 -11.36 -13.74 -33.44
N PHE A 396 -12.33 -14.50 -33.97
CA PHE A 396 -13.71 -14.11 -34.03
C PHE A 396 -14.39 -14.24 -32.64
N SER A 397 -14.85 -13.13 -32.10
CA SER A 397 -15.61 -13.04 -30.84
C SER A 397 -17.02 -12.51 -31.13
N VAL A 398 -18.01 -13.40 -31.19
CA VAL A 398 -19.38 -13.13 -31.62
C VAL A 398 -20.20 -12.53 -30.50
N PHE A 399 -20.96 -11.46 -30.77
CA PHE A 399 -21.80 -10.79 -29.76
C PHE A 399 -23.25 -10.53 -30.18
N ASN A 400 -23.58 -10.54 -31.50
CA ASN A 400 -24.92 -10.26 -32.01
C ASN A 400 -25.21 -11.08 -33.29
N GLY A 401 -25.99 -12.15 -33.20
CA GLY A 401 -26.24 -13.04 -34.35
C GLY A 401 -24.91 -13.59 -34.90
N ASP A 402 -24.58 -13.19 -36.12
CA ASP A 402 -23.32 -13.48 -36.81
C ASP A 402 -22.30 -12.34 -36.70
N GLN A 403 -22.64 -11.23 -36.05
CA GLN A 403 -21.76 -10.08 -35.89
C GLN A 403 -20.84 -10.25 -34.67
N GLY A 404 -19.55 -9.98 -34.84
CA GLY A 404 -18.55 -10.09 -33.80
C GLY A 404 -17.33 -9.22 -34.07
N PHE A 405 -16.39 -9.25 -33.11
CA PHE A 405 -15.05 -8.69 -33.28
C PHE A 405 -14.19 -9.73 -33.99
N HIS A 406 -13.42 -9.29 -35.00
CA HIS A 406 -12.41 -10.11 -35.66
C HIS A 406 -11.29 -9.23 -36.22
N SER A 407 -10.22 -9.85 -36.70
CA SER A 407 -9.09 -9.13 -37.34
C SER A 407 -9.53 -8.42 -38.63
N VAL A 408 -8.69 -7.53 -39.13
CA VAL A 408 -8.62 -7.18 -40.55
C VAL A 408 -8.47 -8.45 -41.40
N ILE A 409 -8.62 -8.35 -42.72
CA ILE A 409 -8.79 -9.50 -43.63
C ILE A 409 -7.45 -10.03 -44.09
N TYR A 410 -7.27 -11.31 -43.98
CA TYR A 410 -6.07 -12.07 -44.43
C TYR A 410 -6.45 -13.10 -45.50
N ASP A 411 -5.43 -13.56 -46.22
CA ASP A 411 -5.57 -14.67 -47.15
C ASP A 411 -5.93 -16.00 -46.43
N MET A 412 -6.05 -17.05 -47.22
CA MET A 412 -6.44 -18.39 -46.73
C MET A 412 -5.29 -19.17 -46.06
N SER A 413 -4.14 -18.55 -45.84
CA SER A 413 -3.00 -19.16 -45.15
C SER A 413 -3.38 -19.72 -43.77
N GLU A 414 -2.64 -20.70 -43.27
CA GLU A 414 -2.88 -21.30 -41.95
C GLU A 414 -2.64 -20.34 -40.80
N THR A 415 -1.86 -19.30 -41.00
CA THR A 415 -1.56 -18.22 -40.05
C THR A 415 -1.79 -16.87 -40.70
N PRO A 416 -2.07 -15.79 -39.93
CA PRO A 416 -2.36 -14.44 -40.47
C PRO A 416 -1.08 -13.72 -40.94
N VAL A 417 -0.52 -14.16 -42.06
CA VAL A 417 0.75 -13.63 -42.63
C VAL A 417 0.49 -12.61 -43.73
N HIS A 418 -0.39 -12.93 -44.68
CA HIS A 418 -0.62 -12.08 -45.82
C HIS A 418 -1.91 -11.29 -45.68
N LEU A 419 -1.75 -9.98 -45.51
CA LEU A 419 -2.86 -9.04 -45.35
C LEU A 419 -3.52 -8.72 -46.70
N ILE A 420 -4.84 -8.92 -46.80
CA ILE A 420 -5.63 -8.54 -47.96
C ILE A 420 -6.21 -7.12 -47.81
N ASP A 421 -6.88 -6.86 -46.66
CA ASP A 421 -7.49 -5.56 -46.38
C ASP A 421 -7.22 -5.18 -44.94
N GLY A 422 -6.40 -4.15 -44.72
CA GLY A 422 -6.02 -3.58 -43.42
C GLY A 422 -6.80 -2.34 -43.05
N SER A 423 -7.86 -1.97 -43.77
CA SER A 423 -8.65 -0.75 -43.54
C SER A 423 -9.19 -0.71 -42.12
N LEU A 424 -9.09 0.46 -41.48
CA LEU A 424 -9.67 0.80 -40.17
C LEU A 424 -10.25 2.23 -40.23
N GLY A 425 -11.17 2.56 -39.32
CA GLY A 425 -11.76 3.90 -39.24
C GLY A 425 -12.87 4.19 -40.25
N VAL A 426 -13.45 3.17 -40.88
CA VAL A 426 -14.44 3.30 -41.94
C VAL A 426 -15.66 2.37 -41.73
N SER A 427 -16.74 2.61 -42.50
CA SER A 427 -17.97 1.79 -42.47
C SER A 427 -18.12 1.02 -43.77
N ILE A 428 -17.52 -0.17 -43.86
CA ILE A 428 -17.46 -1.00 -45.07
C ILE A 428 -17.68 -2.48 -44.84
N SER A 429 -17.86 -2.94 -43.60
CA SER A 429 -18.06 -4.36 -43.32
C SER A 429 -19.53 -4.79 -43.57
N HIS A 430 -19.75 -6.11 -43.53
CA HIS A 430 -21.09 -6.72 -43.58
C HIS A 430 -21.75 -6.82 -42.19
N GLY A 431 -21.39 -5.88 -41.27
CA GLY A 431 -21.97 -5.81 -39.91
C GLY A 431 -21.02 -6.16 -38.79
N CYS A 432 -19.95 -6.88 -39.05
CA CYS A 432 -18.92 -7.18 -38.07
C CYS A 432 -18.08 -5.95 -37.68
N VAL A 433 -17.44 -6.01 -36.54
CA VAL A 433 -16.50 -5.00 -36.04
C VAL A 433 -15.07 -5.50 -36.28
N ARG A 434 -14.46 -5.06 -37.41
CA ARG A 434 -13.07 -5.40 -37.70
C ARG A 434 -12.12 -4.54 -36.87
N VAL A 435 -11.07 -5.12 -36.36
CA VAL A 435 -10.01 -4.46 -35.57
C VAL A 435 -8.65 -4.97 -35.98
N GLY A 436 -7.58 -4.28 -35.61
CA GLY A 436 -6.23 -4.78 -35.85
C GLY A 436 -6.02 -6.18 -35.28
N LEU A 437 -5.17 -6.99 -35.90
CA LEU A 437 -4.93 -8.40 -35.56
C LEU A 437 -4.62 -8.61 -34.06
N SER A 438 -3.71 -7.81 -33.51
CA SER A 438 -3.33 -7.86 -32.10
C SER A 438 -4.50 -7.56 -31.15
N ASN A 439 -5.37 -6.61 -31.53
CA ASN A 439 -6.57 -6.26 -30.76
C ASN A 439 -7.63 -7.36 -30.82
N ALA A 440 -7.83 -7.96 -32.01
CA ALA A 440 -8.72 -9.11 -32.15
C ALA A 440 -8.25 -10.29 -31.32
N LYS A 441 -6.96 -10.60 -31.39
CA LYS A 441 -6.33 -11.65 -30.59
C LYS A 441 -6.48 -11.39 -29.09
N TRP A 442 -6.21 -10.17 -28.66
CA TRP A 442 -6.36 -9.79 -27.25
C TRP A 442 -7.79 -9.94 -26.74
N ILE A 443 -8.80 -9.49 -27.52
CA ILE A 443 -10.22 -9.69 -27.18
C ILE A 443 -10.53 -11.19 -27.09
N PHE A 444 -10.05 -11.95 -28.06
CA PHE A 444 -10.27 -13.38 -28.13
C PHE A 444 -9.68 -14.14 -26.93
N ASP A 445 -8.43 -13.86 -26.59
CA ASP A 445 -7.73 -14.57 -25.53
C ASP A 445 -8.16 -14.11 -24.13
N THR A 446 -8.39 -12.79 -23.95
CA THR A 446 -8.47 -12.17 -22.62
C THR A 446 -9.90 -11.90 -22.16
N VAL A 447 -10.80 -11.51 -23.07
CA VAL A 447 -12.16 -11.09 -22.72
C VAL A 447 -13.09 -12.31 -22.65
N PRO A 448 -13.68 -12.66 -21.48
CA PRO A 448 -14.49 -13.86 -21.35
C PRO A 448 -15.84 -13.79 -22.09
N ILE A 449 -16.40 -14.96 -22.42
CA ILE A 449 -17.81 -15.09 -22.78
C ILE A 449 -18.68 -14.52 -21.67
N GLY A 450 -19.80 -13.88 -22.02
CA GLY A 450 -20.68 -13.15 -21.10
C GLY A 450 -20.33 -11.66 -20.94
N THR A 451 -19.16 -11.22 -21.42
CA THR A 451 -18.79 -9.80 -21.41
C THR A 451 -19.77 -8.97 -22.21
N ARG A 452 -20.25 -7.87 -21.59
CA ARG A 452 -21.16 -6.94 -22.29
C ARG A 452 -20.43 -6.17 -23.38
N VAL A 453 -21.08 -6.10 -24.53
CA VAL A 453 -20.73 -5.25 -25.67
C VAL A 453 -21.85 -4.24 -25.88
N LYS A 454 -21.58 -2.94 -25.78
CA LYS A 454 -22.53 -1.86 -26.11
C LYS A 454 -22.11 -1.20 -27.41
N VAL A 455 -22.92 -1.40 -28.44
CA VAL A 455 -22.78 -0.72 -29.73
C VAL A 455 -23.70 0.49 -29.76
N TYR A 456 -23.18 1.65 -30.15
CA TYR A 456 -23.94 2.90 -30.22
C TYR A 456 -23.43 3.82 -31.35
N ASN A 457 -24.34 4.61 -31.89
CA ASN A 457 -24.06 5.46 -33.06
C ASN A 457 -23.85 6.94 -32.65
N ARG A 458 -24.46 7.36 -31.56
CA ARG A 458 -24.29 8.69 -30.96
C ARG A 458 -24.15 8.53 -29.46
N PRO A 459 -23.36 9.38 -28.80
CA PRO A 459 -23.45 9.49 -27.36
C PRO A 459 -24.86 10.04 -27.08
N TRP A 460 -25.83 9.20 -26.71
CA TRP A 460 -27.21 9.56 -26.31
C TRP A 460 -27.81 10.85 -26.87
#